data_4de9529fd6f63b44beb226a62d18b64f
#
_entry.id   4de9529fd6f63b44beb226a62d18b64f
#
_cell.length_a   1.000
_cell.length_b   1.000
_cell.length_c   1.000
_cell.angle_alpha   90.00
_cell.angle_beta   90.00
_cell.angle_gamma   90.00
#
_symmetry.space_group_name_H-M   'P 1'
#
loop_
_entity.id
_entity.type
_entity.pdbx_description
1 polymer ?
#
loop_
_entity_poly.entity_id
_entity_poly.type
_entity_poly.pdbx_seq_one_letter_code
_entity_poly.pdbx_strand_id
1 'polypeptide(L)'
;NSEELSGIDIAEDTTRVYNKSKYFAHLLGYTGTVSTERLESLKEEDPNTTYTTEDQIGISGLESTYENYLRGKKGSEKITINETTSRIEKTENQTEPEAGNDLYLTIDANLQEECYKLLEEHIAGILLANINNSDSAGSKGSSASKIKVPIYDVYSALIENNIIDSSRFTDQNASALEKSTYRKYKKKSKVLKNKLRSILAVDSKTTKKQLSDSMADFVDYFYKLLKNEKIILVDKVDSSDETFKKYSSKKISLSRFLQYAITKNWVDLSVLNVGENYYSTEELYKKLIKYGLNLLEK
;
A
#
# COMPACT_ATOMS: atom_id res chain seq x y z
N ASN A 1 5.44 -42.47 10.55
CA ASN A 1 6.83 -42.14 10.92
C ASN A 1 7.76 -42.64 9.82
N SER A 2 8.25 -41.78 8.98
CA SER A 2 9.29 -42.16 8.02
C SER A 2 10.65 -41.82 8.64
N GLU A 3 11.50 -42.84 8.80
CA GLU A 3 12.89 -42.67 9.30
C GLU A 3 13.72 -41.73 8.44
N GLU A 4 13.22 -41.32 7.26
CA GLU A 4 13.86 -40.43 6.29
C GLU A 4 13.72 -38.93 6.61
N LEU A 5 12.84 -38.53 7.55
CA LEU A 5 12.55 -37.15 7.88
C LEU A 5 12.79 -36.86 9.37
N SER A 6 13.99 -37.18 9.84
CA SER A 6 14.36 -36.91 11.25
C SER A 6 14.37 -35.39 11.53
N GLY A 7 13.61 -34.96 12.52
CA GLY A 7 13.50 -33.54 12.89
C GLY A 7 12.27 -32.82 12.34
N ILE A 8 11.37 -33.54 11.67
CA ILE A 8 10.05 -33.00 11.27
C ILE A 8 9.00 -33.73 12.10
N ASP A 9 8.14 -32.97 12.74
CA ASP A 9 6.95 -33.47 13.41
C ASP A 9 5.69 -32.89 12.77
N ILE A 10 4.56 -33.61 12.88
CA ILE A 10 3.27 -33.19 12.36
C ILE A 10 2.32 -33.05 13.54
N ALA A 11 1.85 -31.84 13.78
CA ALA A 11 0.81 -31.57 14.75
C ALA A 11 -0.53 -31.27 14.03
N GLU A 12 -1.61 -31.72 14.64
CA GLU A 12 -2.95 -31.33 14.21
C GLU A 12 -3.23 -29.91 14.72
N ASP A 13 -3.76 -29.05 13.84
CA ASP A 13 -4.18 -27.70 14.17
C ASP A 13 -5.58 -27.43 13.62
N THR A 14 -6.27 -26.48 14.20
CA THR A 14 -7.61 -26.07 13.79
C THR A 14 -7.58 -24.71 13.10
N THR A 15 -8.37 -24.58 12.03
CA THR A 15 -8.45 -23.32 11.29
C THR A 15 -9.89 -22.84 11.16
N ARG A 16 -10.06 -21.52 11.06
CA ARG A 16 -11.36 -20.91 10.78
C ARG A 16 -11.78 -21.18 9.34
N VAL A 17 -13.00 -21.62 9.15
CA VAL A 17 -13.61 -21.81 7.82
C VAL A 17 -14.84 -20.91 7.73
N TYR A 18 -14.87 -20.05 6.72
CA TYR A 18 -15.94 -19.08 6.50
C TYR A 18 -16.72 -19.41 5.24
N ASN A 19 -17.96 -19.84 5.40
CA ASN A 19 -18.86 -20.06 4.27
C ASN A 19 -19.26 -18.72 3.65
N LYS A 20 -19.09 -18.59 2.31
CA LYS A 20 -19.46 -17.37 1.56
C LYS A 20 -18.87 -16.08 2.13
N SER A 21 -17.64 -16.10 2.62
CA SER A 21 -16.97 -15.00 3.35
C SER A 21 -17.06 -13.64 2.65
N LYS A 22 -17.00 -13.60 1.31
CA LYS A 22 -17.13 -12.38 0.50
C LYS A 22 -18.39 -11.57 0.86
N TYR A 23 -19.49 -12.24 1.09
CA TYR A 23 -20.79 -11.61 1.34
C TYR A 23 -21.05 -11.26 2.79
N PHE A 24 -20.27 -11.85 3.70
CA PHE A 24 -20.46 -11.72 5.14
C PHE A 24 -19.29 -11.05 5.87
N ALA A 25 -18.23 -10.65 5.17
CA ALA A 25 -17.03 -10.11 5.80
C ALA A 25 -17.29 -8.98 6.81
N HIS A 26 -18.27 -8.12 6.54
CA HIS A 26 -18.66 -7.01 7.42
C HIS A 26 -19.36 -7.44 8.73
N LEU A 27 -19.88 -8.67 8.78
CA LEU A 27 -20.49 -9.26 9.99
C LEU A 27 -19.50 -10.18 10.71
N LEU A 28 -18.79 -11.03 9.94
CA LEU A 28 -17.85 -12.01 10.49
C LEU A 28 -16.71 -11.32 11.24
N GLY A 29 -16.20 -10.23 10.71
CA GLY A 29 -15.00 -9.62 11.22
C GLY A 29 -13.76 -10.37 10.77
N TYR A 30 -12.72 -10.36 11.59
CA TYR A 30 -11.46 -11.05 11.30
C TYR A 30 -10.73 -11.47 12.57
N THR A 31 -9.87 -12.45 12.43
CA THR A 31 -8.93 -12.88 13.48
C THR A 31 -7.56 -12.24 13.25
N GLY A 32 -6.80 -12.10 14.30
CA GLY A 32 -5.44 -11.59 14.26
C GLY A 32 -4.60 -12.15 15.41
N THR A 33 -3.30 -12.04 15.32
CA THR A 33 -2.38 -12.48 16.36
C THR A 33 -2.57 -11.67 17.63
N VAL A 34 -2.51 -12.32 18.78
CA VAL A 34 -2.65 -11.67 20.09
C VAL A 34 -1.47 -10.73 20.32
N SER A 35 -1.74 -9.41 20.44
CA SER A 35 -0.70 -8.46 20.82
C SER A 35 -0.31 -8.59 22.31
N THR A 36 0.87 -8.08 22.67
CA THR A 36 1.34 -8.10 24.06
C THR A 36 0.36 -7.39 25.00
N GLU A 37 -0.16 -6.22 24.56
CA GLU A 37 -1.12 -5.44 25.34
C GLU A 37 -2.46 -6.19 25.49
N ARG A 38 -2.90 -6.89 24.42
CA ARG A 38 -4.12 -7.69 24.49
C ARG A 38 -3.95 -8.91 25.41
N LEU A 39 -2.78 -9.54 25.38
CA LEU A 39 -2.45 -10.66 26.26
C LEU A 39 -2.46 -10.24 27.74
N GLU A 40 -1.95 -9.07 28.06
CA GLU A 40 -2.00 -8.50 29.41
C GLU A 40 -3.45 -8.29 29.85
N SER A 41 -4.28 -7.69 29.01
CA SER A 41 -5.73 -7.51 29.31
C SER A 41 -6.43 -8.86 29.53
N LEU A 42 -6.13 -9.87 28.70
CA LEU A 42 -6.73 -11.21 28.86
C LEU A 42 -6.31 -11.89 30.15
N LYS A 43 -5.08 -11.67 30.62
CA LYS A 43 -4.60 -12.17 31.92
C LYS A 43 -5.21 -11.44 33.09
N GLU A 44 -5.56 -10.17 32.95
CA GLU A 44 -6.31 -9.41 33.95
C GLU A 44 -7.76 -9.90 34.03
N GLU A 45 -8.40 -10.20 32.89
CA GLU A 45 -9.75 -10.73 32.82
C GLU A 45 -9.83 -12.18 33.33
N ASP A 46 -8.88 -13.02 32.97
CA ASP A 46 -8.72 -14.42 33.40
C ASP A 46 -7.27 -14.77 33.64
N PRO A 47 -6.80 -14.81 34.92
CA PRO A 47 -5.44 -15.19 35.24
C PRO A 47 -5.03 -16.59 34.78
N ASN A 48 -5.98 -17.48 34.50
CA ASN A 48 -5.73 -18.83 34.02
C ASN A 48 -5.83 -18.94 32.49
N THR A 49 -5.85 -17.81 31.80
CA THR A 49 -5.94 -17.81 30.34
C THR A 49 -4.80 -18.60 29.69
N THR A 50 -5.12 -19.36 28.65
CA THR A 50 -4.16 -20.18 27.90
C THR A 50 -3.65 -19.48 26.63
N TYR A 51 -4.00 -18.21 26.42
CA TYR A 51 -3.50 -17.44 25.28
C TYR A 51 -2.02 -17.15 25.41
N THR A 52 -1.37 -17.15 24.23
CA THR A 52 0.01 -16.72 24.02
C THR A 52 0.04 -15.68 22.89
N THR A 53 1.18 -15.04 22.68
CA THR A 53 1.37 -14.08 21.56
C THR A 53 1.40 -14.75 20.18
N GLU A 54 1.40 -16.06 20.11
CA GLU A 54 1.38 -16.84 18.85
C GLU A 54 -0.05 -17.20 18.43
N ASP A 55 -1.00 -17.05 19.34
CA ASP A 55 -2.38 -17.42 19.08
C ASP A 55 -3.12 -16.41 18.21
N GLN A 56 -4.12 -16.91 17.50
CA GLN A 56 -5.09 -16.12 16.78
C GLN A 56 -6.30 -15.86 17.69
N ILE A 57 -6.79 -14.61 17.70
CA ILE A 57 -7.97 -14.18 18.44
C ILE A 57 -8.89 -13.37 17.52
N GLY A 58 -10.17 -13.44 17.75
CA GLY A 58 -11.14 -12.58 17.08
C GLY A 58 -10.96 -11.11 17.44
N ILE A 59 -10.68 -10.28 16.43
CA ILE A 59 -10.42 -8.84 16.61
C ILE A 59 -11.69 -8.03 16.47
N SER A 60 -12.59 -8.41 15.58
CA SER A 60 -13.83 -7.66 15.32
C SER A 60 -14.99 -8.57 14.92
N GLY A 61 -16.20 -8.00 14.89
CA GLY A 61 -17.40 -8.68 14.43
C GLY A 61 -17.78 -9.91 15.26
N LEU A 62 -18.35 -10.90 14.60
CA LEU A 62 -18.75 -12.16 15.23
C LEU A 62 -17.56 -12.94 15.79
N GLU A 63 -16.38 -12.88 15.12
CA GLU A 63 -15.16 -13.49 15.63
C GLU A 63 -14.80 -12.98 17.02
N SER A 64 -14.86 -11.67 17.24
CA SER A 64 -14.56 -11.10 18.55
C SER A 64 -15.66 -11.39 19.56
N THR A 65 -16.93 -11.34 19.13
CA THR A 65 -18.07 -11.50 20.05
C THR A 65 -18.21 -12.95 20.55
N TYR A 66 -17.91 -13.92 19.68
CA TYR A 66 -18.06 -15.35 19.95
C TYR A 66 -16.73 -16.07 20.10
N GLU A 67 -15.64 -15.36 20.36
CA GLU A 67 -14.29 -15.94 20.47
C GLU A 67 -14.26 -17.14 21.42
N ASN A 68 -14.81 -17.02 22.61
CA ASN A 68 -14.83 -18.10 23.60
C ASN A 68 -15.63 -19.35 23.16
N TYR A 69 -16.53 -19.20 22.19
CA TYR A 69 -17.31 -20.29 21.62
C TYR A 69 -16.61 -20.94 20.43
N LEU A 70 -15.88 -20.14 19.67
CA LEU A 70 -15.27 -20.53 18.41
C LEU A 70 -13.83 -21.09 18.55
N ARG A 71 -13.09 -20.74 19.62
CA ARG A 71 -11.65 -20.99 19.69
C ARG A 71 -11.24 -22.44 19.97
N GLY A 72 -12.12 -23.27 20.53
CA GLY A 72 -11.74 -24.62 20.97
C GLY A 72 -10.82 -24.65 22.19
N LYS A 73 -10.16 -25.79 22.41
CA LYS A 73 -9.17 -25.99 23.49
C LYS A 73 -7.88 -26.54 22.94
N LYS A 74 -6.77 -26.01 23.44
CA LYS A 74 -5.43 -26.51 23.07
C LYS A 74 -5.18 -27.89 23.64
N GLY A 75 -4.56 -28.75 22.86
CA GLY A 75 -3.91 -29.95 23.37
C GLY A 75 -2.66 -29.60 24.17
N SER A 76 -2.19 -30.51 24.96
CA SER A 76 -0.94 -30.38 25.70
C SER A 76 -0.29 -31.72 25.92
N GLU A 77 1.02 -31.76 25.90
CA GLU A 77 1.80 -32.93 26.29
C GLU A 77 3.01 -32.52 27.12
N LYS A 78 3.40 -33.35 28.04
CA LYS A 78 4.63 -33.18 28.82
C LYS A 78 5.69 -34.11 28.25
N ILE A 79 6.73 -33.54 27.70
CA ILE A 79 7.87 -34.28 27.16
C ILE A 79 9.05 -34.19 28.11
N THR A 80 9.79 -35.30 28.25
CA THR A 80 11.08 -35.33 28.92
C THR A 80 12.16 -35.52 27.87
N ILE A 81 13.12 -34.61 27.81
CA ILE A 81 14.21 -34.60 26.85
C ILE A 81 15.50 -35.03 27.52
N ASN A 82 16.24 -35.94 26.89
CA ASN A 82 17.60 -36.27 27.32
C ASN A 82 18.54 -35.10 26.97
N GLU A 83 19.14 -34.49 27.98
CA GLU A 83 20.03 -33.32 27.85
C GLU A 83 21.26 -33.58 26.98
N THR A 84 21.72 -34.86 26.92
CA THR A 84 22.94 -35.23 26.20
C THR A 84 22.66 -35.53 24.73
N THR A 85 21.51 -36.10 24.40
CA THR A 85 21.17 -36.57 23.04
C THR A 85 20.13 -35.70 22.37
N SER A 86 19.50 -34.76 23.09
CA SER A 86 18.34 -33.94 22.65
C SER A 86 17.18 -34.77 22.12
N ARG A 87 17.07 -36.04 22.53
CA ARG A 87 15.96 -36.90 22.12
C ARG A 87 14.87 -36.93 23.18
N ILE A 88 13.62 -37.03 22.73
CA ILE A 88 12.47 -37.24 23.62
C ILE A 88 12.58 -38.64 24.20
N GLU A 89 12.66 -38.76 25.52
CA GLU A 89 12.72 -40.03 26.25
C GLU A 89 11.36 -40.51 26.69
N LYS A 90 10.46 -39.57 27.00
CA LYS A 90 9.15 -39.91 27.55
C LYS A 90 8.15 -38.80 27.26
N THR A 91 6.93 -39.19 26.88
CA THR A 91 5.76 -38.31 26.77
C THR A 91 4.76 -38.74 27.84
N GLU A 92 4.26 -37.80 28.62
CA GLU A 92 3.27 -38.01 29.67
C GLU A 92 2.14 -37.00 29.57
N ASN A 93 0.97 -37.38 30.08
CA ASN A 93 -0.19 -36.48 30.23
C ASN A 93 -0.58 -35.79 28.89
N GLN A 94 -0.61 -36.56 27.80
CA GLN A 94 -1.09 -36.08 26.52
C GLN A 94 -2.59 -35.78 26.60
N THR A 95 -2.96 -34.56 26.16
CA THR A 95 -4.35 -34.15 25.99
C THR A 95 -4.51 -33.72 24.54
N GLU A 96 -5.43 -34.31 23.83
CA GLU A 96 -5.70 -33.98 22.44
C GLU A 96 -6.35 -32.57 22.30
N PRO A 97 -6.08 -31.81 21.24
CA PRO A 97 -6.77 -30.56 20.98
C PRO A 97 -8.25 -30.79 20.65
N GLU A 98 -9.12 -29.93 21.15
CA GLU A 98 -10.54 -29.93 20.83
C GLU A 98 -10.84 -28.76 19.89
N ALA A 99 -11.45 -29.02 18.73
CA ALA A 99 -11.91 -27.97 17.82
C ALA A 99 -13.00 -27.12 18.48
N GLY A 100 -13.07 -25.82 18.09
CA GLY A 100 -14.14 -24.95 18.52
C GLY A 100 -15.48 -25.31 17.90
N ASN A 101 -16.54 -24.65 18.35
CA ASN A 101 -17.89 -24.90 17.87
C ASN A 101 -18.19 -24.15 16.56
N ASP A 102 -19.13 -24.69 15.80
CA ASP A 102 -19.69 -24.00 14.64
C ASP A 102 -20.70 -22.94 15.07
N LEU A 103 -20.68 -21.79 14.40
CA LEU A 103 -21.65 -20.73 14.59
C LEU A 103 -22.61 -20.66 13.41
N TYR A 104 -23.90 -20.92 13.67
CA TYR A 104 -24.97 -20.83 12.69
C TYR A 104 -25.72 -19.51 12.83
N LEU A 105 -25.80 -18.75 11.73
CA LEU A 105 -26.51 -17.50 11.68
C LEU A 105 -27.93 -17.69 11.16
N THR A 106 -28.87 -16.86 11.62
CA THR A 106 -30.25 -16.82 11.16
C THR A 106 -30.45 -16.07 9.84
N ILE A 107 -29.38 -15.58 9.25
CA ILE A 107 -29.40 -14.80 8.01
C ILE A 107 -29.48 -15.77 6.82
N ASP A 108 -30.40 -15.51 5.88
CA ASP A 108 -30.46 -16.24 4.63
C ASP A 108 -29.25 -15.88 3.74
N ALA A 109 -28.37 -16.86 3.57
CA ALA A 109 -27.12 -16.67 2.84
C ALA A 109 -27.32 -16.37 1.35
N ASN A 110 -28.39 -16.89 0.73
CA ASN A 110 -28.68 -16.62 -0.67
C ASN A 110 -29.26 -15.22 -0.86
N LEU A 111 -30.14 -14.80 0.03
CA LEU A 111 -30.65 -13.42 0.03
C LEU A 111 -29.52 -12.41 0.23
N GLN A 112 -28.59 -12.67 1.14
CA GLN A 112 -27.43 -11.80 1.37
C GLN A 112 -26.54 -11.71 0.11
N GLU A 113 -26.30 -12.84 -0.54
CA GLU A 113 -25.53 -12.90 -1.79
C GLU A 113 -26.21 -12.09 -2.90
N GLU A 114 -27.51 -12.24 -3.10
CA GLU A 114 -28.27 -11.50 -4.11
C GLU A 114 -28.32 -10.00 -3.81
N CYS A 115 -28.51 -9.61 -2.55
CA CYS A 115 -28.40 -8.20 -2.13
C CYS A 115 -27.03 -7.60 -2.43
N TYR A 116 -25.95 -8.36 -2.16
CA TYR A 116 -24.59 -7.93 -2.47
C TYR A 116 -24.40 -7.69 -3.97
N LYS A 117 -24.82 -8.63 -4.82
CA LYS A 117 -24.75 -8.51 -6.29
C LYS A 117 -25.53 -7.30 -6.81
N LEU A 118 -26.76 -7.11 -6.32
CA LEU A 118 -27.59 -5.97 -6.69
C LEU A 118 -26.95 -4.63 -6.31
N LEU A 119 -26.33 -4.55 -5.11
CA LEU A 119 -25.60 -3.35 -4.71
C LEU A 119 -24.37 -3.10 -5.57
N GLU A 120 -23.59 -4.13 -5.90
CA GLU A 120 -22.42 -4.04 -6.76
C GLU A 120 -22.80 -3.53 -8.16
N GLU A 121 -23.84 -4.11 -8.78
CA GLU A 121 -24.36 -3.68 -10.09
C GLU A 121 -24.90 -2.24 -10.05
N HIS A 122 -25.62 -1.89 -8.99
CA HIS A 122 -26.21 -0.55 -8.87
C HIS A 122 -25.12 0.54 -8.69
N ILE A 123 -24.12 0.27 -7.86
CA ILE A 123 -22.96 1.15 -7.67
C ILE A 123 -22.18 1.29 -8.99
N ALA A 124 -21.91 0.18 -9.67
CA ALA A 124 -21.24 0.21 -10.96
C ALA A 124 -22.03 1.04 -12.00
N GLY A 125 -23.34 0.88 -12.04
CA GLY A 125 -24.23 1.68 -12.90
C GLY A 125 -24.15 3.19 -12.61
N ILE A 126 -24.17 3.57 -11.34
CA ILE A 126 -24.01 4.97 -10.91
C ILE A 126 -22.64 5.53 -11.33
N LEU A 127 -21.57 4.78 -11.11
CA LEU A 127 -20.23 5.21 -11.50
C LEU A 127 -20.13 5.40 -13.01
N LEU A 128 -20.59 4.42 -13.81
CA LEU A 128 -20.58 4.47 -15.27
C LEU A 128 -21.35 5.68 -15.82
N ALA A 129 -22.53 5.96 -15.27
CA ALA A 129 -23.37 7.09 -15.69
C ALA A 129 -22.72 8.45 -15.39
N ASN A 130 -21.80 8.51 -14.45
CA ASN A 130 -21.13 9.74 -14.03
C ASN A 130 -19.70 9.89 -14.57
N ILE A 131 -19.21 8.95 -15.40
CA ILE A 131 -17.92 9.10 -16.09
C ILE A 131 -18.04 10.25 -17.09
N ASN A 132 -17.10 11.18 -17.02
CA ASN A 132 -16.99 12.27 -17.96
C ASN A 132 -15.59 12.34 -18.58
N ASN A 133 -15.51 12.90 -19.79
CA ASN A 133 -14.24 13.09 -20.49
C ASN A 133 -13.59 14.41 -20.07
N SER A 134 -13.22 14.50 -18.80
CA SER A 134 -12.51 15.65 -18.23
C SER A 134 -11.14 15.25 -17.68
N ASP A 135 -10.20 16.20 -17.70
CA ASP A 135 -8.83 16.00 -17.23
C ASP A 135 -8.74 16.00 -15.69
N SER A 136 -9.74 16.55 -15.02
CA SER A 136 -9.82 16.59 -13.58
C SER A 136 -11.25 16.53 -13.09
N ALA A 137 -11.43 15.99 -11.90
CA ALA A 137 -12.75 15.90 -11.28
C ALA A 137 -13.34 17.28 -10.94
N GLY A 138 -12.52 18.32 -10.89
CA GLY A 138 -12.90 19.54 -10.20
C GLY A 138 -13.28 19.20 -8.75
N SER A 139 -14.44 19.66 -8.31
CA SER A 139 -15.04 19.13 -7.08
C SER A 139 -15.66 17.77 -7.40
N LYS A 140 -15.25 16.72 -6.67
CA LYS A 140 -15.77 15.34 -6.83
C LYS A 140 -17.26 15.18 -6.48
N GLY A 141 -17.94 16.28 -6.25
CA GLY A 141 -19.33 16.34 -5.81
C GLY A 141 -19.46 16.24 -4.27
N SER A 142 -20.43 16.98 -3.74
CA SER A 142 -20.74 17.00 -2.29
C SER A 142 -21.84 16.00 -1.90
N SER A 143 -22.42 15.30 -2.87
CA SER A 143 -23.51 14.32 -2.68
C SER A 143 -23.47 13.25 -3.77
N ALA A 144 -24.08 12.10 -3.50
CA ALA A 144 -24.16 10.99 -4.44
C ALA A 144 -24.76 11.39 -5.80
N SER A 145 -25.72 12.34 -5.82
CA SER A 145 -26.34 12.86 -7.03
C SER A 145 -25.45 13.81 -7.85
N LYS A 146 -24.29 14.20 -7.33
CA LYS A 146 -23.34 15.12 -7.96
C LYS A 146 -21.96 14.51 -8.18
N ILE A 147 -21.88 13.20 -8.11
CA ILE A 147 -20.63 12.46 -8.37
C ILE A 147 -20.17 12.75 -9.81
N LYS A 148 -18.90 13.08 -9.97
CA LYS A 148 -18.21 13.18 -11.26
C LYS A 148 -16.97 12.31 -11.23
N VAL A 149 -16.88 11.40 -12.19
CA VAL A 149 -15.74 10.47 -12.31
C VAL A 149 -14.98 10.83 -13.58
N PRO A 150 -13.82 11.48 -13.50
CA PRO A 150 -13.00 11.74 -14.66
C PRO A 150 -12.59 10.43 -15.33
N ILE A 151 -12.61 10.37 -16.65
CA ILE A 151 -12.15 9.17 -17.39
C ILE A 151 -10.70 8.82 -17.05
N TYR A 152 -9.88 9.80 -16.69
CA TYR A 152 -8.49 9.58 -16.28
C TYR A 152 -8.36 8.81 -14.97
N ASP A 153 -9.24 9.10 -13.99
CA ASP A 153 -9.26 8.34 -12.72
C ASP A 153 -9.61 6.87 -12.98
N VAL A 154 -10.52 6.62 -13.94
CA VAL A 154 -10.89 5.25 -14.36
C VAL A 154 -9.68 4.53 -14.97
N TYR A 155 -8.97 5.17 -15.91
CA TYR A 155 -7.79 4.55 -16.52
C TYR A 155 -6.66 4.32 -15.49
N SER A 156 -6.43 5.27 -14.59
CA SER A 156 -5.44 5.10 -13.51
C SER A 156 -5.79 3.91 -12.65
N ALA A 157 -7.05 3.80 -12.22
CA ALA A 157 -7.49 2.65 -11.41
C ALA A 157 -7.36 1.32 -12.16
N LEU A 158 -7.68 1.27 -13.46
CA LEU A 158 -7.53 0.06 -14.27
C LEU A 158 -6.06 -0.38 -14.42
N ILE A 159 -5.13 0.58 -14.52
CA ILE A 159 -3.70 0.30 -14.61
C ILE A 159 -3.14 -0.09 -13.25
N GLU A 160 -3.46 0.65 -12.19
CA GLU A 160 -2.96 0.40 -10.82
C GLU A 160 -3.42 -0.96 -10.27
N ASN A 161 -4.61 -1.42 -10.68
CA ASN A 161 -5.14 -2.74 -10.31
C ASN A 161 -4.78 -3.85 -11.30
N ASN A 162 -3.84 -3.61 -12.22
CA ASN A 162 -3.37 -4.57 -13.23
C ASN A 162 -4.47 -5.15 -14.14
N ILE A 163 -5.60 -4.45 -14.32
CA ILE A 163 -6.65 -4.80 -15.28
C ILE A 163 -6.19 -4.44 -16.69
N ILE A 164 -5.51 -3.30 -16.83
CA ILE A 164 -4.78 -2.93 -18.04
C ILE A 164 -3.30 -3.14 -17.79
N ASP A 165 -2.74 -4.17 -18.38
CA ASP A 165 -1.30 -4.42 -18.37
C ASP A 165 -0.59 -3.54 -19.40
N SER A 166 -0.02 -2.44 -18.95
CA SER A 166 0.68 -1.49 -19.81
C SER A 166 1.99 -2.04 -20.41
N SER A 167 2.58 -3.10 -19.86
CA SER A 167 3.79 -3.74 -20.38
C SER A 167 3.53 -4.36 -21.75
N ARG A 168 2.33 -4.89 -21.98
CA ARG A 168 1.90 -5.49 -23.25
C ARG A 168 1.90 -4.52 -24.41
N PHE A 169 1.82 -3.21 -24.17
CA PHE A 169 1.82 -2.19 -25.23
C PHE A 169 3.13 -2.14 -26.02
N THR A 170 4.20 -2.71 -25.47
CA THR A 170 5.51 -2.86 -26.11
C THR A 170 5.75 -4.23 -26.70
N ASP A 171 4.85 -5.19 -26.49
CA ASP A 171 4.97 -6.55 -26.98
C ASP A 171 4.90 -6.58 -28.53
N GLN A 172 5.60 -7.55 -29.13
CA GLN A 172 5.53 -7.80 -30.57
C GLN A 172 4.10 -8.14 -31.03
N ASN A 173 3.37 -8.87 -30.19
CA ASN A 173 1.99 -9.30 -30.41
C ASN A 173 0.94 -8.27 -29.98
N ALA A 174 1.35 -7.06 -29.56
CA ALA A 174 0.40 -6.01 -29.18
C ALA A 174 -0.52 -5.66 -30.36
N SER A 175 -1.78 -5.40 -30.05
CA SER A 175 -2.77 -4.98 -31.04
C SER A 175 -2.42 -3.64 -31.69
N ALA A 176 -3.06 -3.34 -32.81
CA ALA A 176 -2.86 -2.05 -33.48
C ALA A 176 -3.25 -0.86 -32.59
N LEU A 177 -4.27 -1.04 -31.73
CA LEU A 177 -4.71 -0.02 -30.78
C LEU A 177 -3.65 0.20 -29.68
N GLU A 178 -3.13 -0.86 -29.07
CA GLU A 178 -2.08 -0.78 -28.04
C GLU A 178 -0.82 -0.11 -28.60
N LYS A 179 -0.35 -0.53 -29.78
CA LYS A 179 0.79 0.09 -30.48
C LYS A 179 0.58 1.56 -30.78
N SER A 180 -0.64 1.95 -31.21
CA SER A 180 -0.96 3.36 -31.50
C SER A 180 -1.01 4.19 -30.21
N THR A 181 -1.58 3.66 -29.15
CA THR A 181 -1.66 4.29 -27.82
C THR A 181 -0.27 4.52 -27.26
N TYR A 182 0.61 3.50 -27.34
CA TYR A 182 2.01 3.62 -26.88
C TYR A 182 2.79 4.69 -27.65
N ARG A 183 2.60 4.77 -28.96
CA ARG A 183 3.24 5.84 -29.77
C ARG A 183 2.77 7.25 -29.37
N LYS A 184 1.49 7.42 -29.11
CA LYS A 184 0.92 8.69 -28.61
C LYS A 184 1.46 9.02 -27.23
N TYR A 185 1.53 8.03 -26.32
CA TYR A 185 2.10 8.17 -24.99
C TYR A 185 3.56 8.62 -25.08
N LYS A 186 4.42 7.94 -25.85
CA LYS A 186 5.83 8.29 -26.04
C LYS A 186 6.00 9.73 -26.52
N LYS A 187 5.18 10.16 -27.51
CA LYS A 187 5.21 11.52 -28.04
C LYS A 187 4.83 12.55 -26.97
N LYS A 188 3.73 12.31 -26.25
CA LYS A 188 3.26 13.20 -25.18
C LYS A 188 4.25 13.24 -23.99
N SER A 189 4.75 12.10 -23.56
CA SER A 189 5.76 11.99 -22.51
C SER A 189 7.03 12.81 -22.83
N LYS A 190 7.54 12.71 -24.06
CA LYS A 190 8.70 13.52 -24.51
C LYS A 190 8.43 15.02 -24.41
N VAL A 191 7.24 15.48 -24.82
CA VAL A 191 6.85 16.88 -24.71
C VAL A 191 6.76 17.35 -23.26
N LEU A 192 6.14 16.55 -22.39
CA LEU A 192 6.00 16.86 -20.97
C LEU A 192 7.36 16.89 -20.27
N LYS A 193 8.23 15.91 -20.53
CA LYS A 193 9.59 15.88 -19.99
C LYS A 193 10.42 17.10 -20.42
N ASN A 194 10.29 17.55 -21.67
CA ASN A 194 10.97 18.76 -22.14
C ASN A 194 10.43 20.02 -21.45
N LYS A 195 9.13 20.14 -21.27
CA LYS A 195 8.52 21.21 -20.47
C LYS A 195 9.00 21.18 -19.01
N LEU A 196 9.05 19.99 -18.39
CA LEU A 196 9.58 19.85 -17.04
C LEU A 196 11.05 20.29 -16.95
N ARG A 197 11.88 19.91 -17.92
CA ARG A 197 13.29 20.36 -17.98
C ARG A 197 13.38 21.90 -18.01
N SER A 198 12.55 22.59 -18.78
CA SER A 198 12.56 24.06 -18.82
C SER A 198 12.08 24.69 -17.51
N ILE A 199 11.09 24.08 -16.85
CA ILE A 199 10.61 24.54 -15.53
C ILE A 199 11.67 24.31 -14.46
N LEU A 200 12.47 23.26 -14.58
CA LEU A 200 13.57 22.91 -13.67
C LEU A 200 14.93 23.49 -14.11
N ALA A 201 14.97 24.40 -15.07
CA ALA A 201 16.22 25.11 -15.40
C ALA A 201 16.77 25.85 -14.17
N VAL A 202 18.10 26.00 -14.08
CA VAL A 202 18.78 26.60 -12.91
C VAL A 202 18.23 27.97 -12.54
N ASP A 203 17.99 28.80 -13.54
CA ASP A 203 17.52 30.18 -13.42
C ASP A 203 15.97 30.30 -13.44
N SER A 204 15.27 29.17 -13.50
CA SER A 204 13.80 29.16 -13.60
C SER A 204 13.15 29.76 -12.36
N LYS A 205 12.32 30.78 -12.59
CA LYS A 205 11.48 31.43 -11.57
C LYS A 205 10.02 30.96 -11.65
N THR A 206 9.70 30.01 -12.53
CA THR A 206 8.33 29.54 -12.76
C THR A 206 7.78 28.88 -11.51
N THR A 207 6.80 29.51 -10.90
CA THR A 207 6.12 29.01 -9.72
C THR A 207 4.98 28.07 -10.11
N LYS A 208 4.56 27.21 -9.18
CA LYS A 208 3.44 26.28 -9.42
C LYS A 208 2.14 27.01 -9.81
N LYS A 209 1.92 28.24 -9.33
CA LYS A 209 0.72 29.05 -9.67
C LYS A 209 0.66 29.47 -11.15
N GLN A 210 1.78 29.47 -11.84
CA GLN A 210 1.89 29.88 -13.25
C GLN A 210 1.78 28.72 -14.22
N LEU A 211 1.63 27.51 -13.70
CA LEU A 211 1.50 26.29 -14.52
C LEU A 211 0.02 25.94 -14.75
N SER A 212 -0.26 25.21 -15.83
CA SER A 212 -1.54 24.52 -15.96
C SER A 212 -1.67 23.43 -14.90
N ASP A 213 -2.89 23.07 -14.52
CA ASP A 213 -3.13 22.05 -13.48
C ASP A 213 -2.37 20.76 -13.75
N SER A 214 -2.45 20.23 -14.96
CA SER A 214 -1.75 18.99 -15.35
C SER A 214 -0.21 19.10 -15.25
N MET A 215 0.34 20.29 -15.51
CA MET A 215 1.78 20.51 -15.39
C MET A 215 2.19 20.75 -13.93
N ALA A 216 1.35 21.38 -13.15
CA ALA A 216 1.53 21.54 -11.71
C ALA A 216 1.54 20.18 -11.00
N ASP A 217 0.61 19.29 -11.37
CA ASP A 217 0.54 17.92 -10.87
C ASP A 217 1.78 17.10 -11.28
N PHE A 218 2.28 17.31 -12.50
CA PHE A 218 3.49 16.62 -12.94
C PHE A 218 4.75 17.10 -12.21
N VAL A 219 4.83 18.38 -11.86
CA VAL A 219 5.90 18.92 -11.00
C VAL A 219 5.80 18.37 -9.58
N ASP A 220 4.59 18.25 -9.03
CA ASP A 220 4.36 17.63 -7.73
C ASP A 220 4.74 16.14 -7.73
N TYR A 221 4.37 15.43 -8.77
CA TYR A 221 4.77 14.03 -8.96
C TYR A 221 6.29 13.89 -8.99
N PHE A 222 6.99 14.73 -9.75
CA PHE A 222 8.44 14.73 -9.79
C PHE A 222 9.05 14.96 -8.39
N TYR A 223 8.56 15.94 -7.64
CA TYR A 223 9.02 16.18 -6.28
C TYR A 223 8.70 15.01 -5.33
N LYS A 224 7.51 14.41 -5.46
CA LYS A 224 7.11 13.21 -4.71
C LYS A 224 8.02 12.03 -5.04
N LEU A 225 8.38 11.84 -6.31
CA LEU A 225 9.32 10.81 -6.75
C LEU A 225 10.68 10.96 -6.05
N LEU A 226 11.23 12.19 -6.04
CA LEU A 226 12.50 12.46 -5.33
C LEU A 226 12.42 12.14 -3.82
N LYS A 227 11.25 12.32 -3.19
CA LYS A 227 11.04 11.95 -1.79
C LYS A 227 10.95 10.44 -1.59
N ASN A 228 10.18 9.77 -2.43
CA ASN A 228 9.97 8.31 -2.35
C ASN A 228 11.30 7.56 -2.55
N GLU A 229 12.14 8.05 -3.46
CA GLU A 229 13.49 7.52 -3.70
C GLU A 229 14.53 7.98 -2.65
N LYS A 230 14.06 8.63 -1.56
CA LYS A 230 14.90 9.13 -0.45
C LYS A 230 16.00 10.09 -0.88
N ILE A 231 15.89 10.70 -2.06
CA ILE A 231 16.83 11.72 -2.54
C ILE A 231 16.61 13.03 -1.76
N ILE A 232 15.36 13.37 -1.49
CA ILE A 232 15.02 14.40 -0.52
C ILE A 232 14.91 13.74 0.84
N LEU A 233 15.79 14.13 1.77
CA LEU A 233 15.83 13.63 3.14
C LEU A 233 14.74 14.33 3.96
N VAL A 234 13.52 13.79 3.89
CA VAL A 234 12.31 14.42 4.46
C VAL A 234 12.50 14.71 5.94
N ASP A 235 13.16 13.82 6.66
CA ASP A 235 13.44 13.96 8.10
C ASP A 235 14.40 15.11 8.45
N LYS A 236 15.18 15.57 7.46
CA LYS A 236 16.10 16.72 7.61
C LYS A 236 15.46 18.05 7.20
N VAL A 237 14.31 17.98 6.51
CA VAL A 237 13.62 19.21 6.05
C VAL A 237 12.96 19.90 7.22
N ASP A 238 13.46 21.08 7.56
CA ASP A 238 12.85 21.93 8.59
C ASP A 238 11.59 22.60 8.05
N SER A 239 10.43 22.19 8.54
CA SER A 239 9.13 22.75 8.16
C SER A 239 8.94 24.21 8.64
N SER A 240 9.74 24.67 9.60
CA SER A 240 9.73 26.06 10.09
C SER A 240 10.56 27.01 9.22
N ASP A 241 11.43 26.48 8.35
CA ASP A 241 12.30 27.27 7.47
C ASP A 241 11.50 28.17 6.52
N GLU A 242 11.93 29.41 6.39
CA GLU A 242 11.23 30.42 5.58
C GLU A 242 11.18 30.04 4.08
N THR A 243 12.24 29.44 3.54
CA THR A 243 12.30 29.06 2.14
C THR A 243 11.39 27.86 1.87
N PHE A 244 11.34 26.90 2.80
CA PHE A 244 10.37 25.82 2.74
C PHE A 244 8.94 26.36 2.79
N LYS A 245 8.62 27.29 3.70
CA LYS A 245 7.30 27.94 3.77
C LYS A 245 6.94 28.70 2.48
N LYS A 246 7.92 29.37 1.86
CA LYS A 246 7.73 30.04 0.57
C LYS A 246 7.44 29.05 -0.55
N TYR A 247 8.11 27.89 -0.56
CA TYR A 247 7.83 26.83 -1.52
C TYR A 247 6.44 26.21 -1.28
N SER A 248 6.12 25.79 -0.07
CA SER A 248 4.83 25.22 0.31
C SER A 248 3.65 26.13 0.00
N SER A 249 3.83 27.45 0.15
CA SER A 249 2.83 28.47 -0.23
C SER A 249 2.87 28.85 -1.73
N LYS A 250 3.64 28.11 -2.54
CA LYS A 250 3.76 28.28 -4.01
C LYS A 250 4.29 29.69 -4.42
N LYS A 251 5.10 30.32 -3.58
CA LYS A 251 5.70 31.65 -3.83
C LYS A 251 7.04 31.58 -4.55
N ILE A 252 7.72 30.42 -4.52
CA ILE A 252 8.98 30.19 -5.24
C ILE A 252 8.88 28.94 -6.10
N SER A 253 9.77 28.84 -7.10
CA SER A 253 9.85 27.68 -7.99
C SER A 253 10.43 26.45 -7.29
N LEU A 254 10.13 25.24 -7.80
CA LEU A 254 10.77 24.01 -7.35
C LEU A 254 12.29 24.06 -7.60
N SER A 255 12.73 24.62 -8.72
CA SER A 255 14.15 24.82 -9.02
C SER A 255 14.87 25.57 -7.89
N ARG A 256 14.33 26.73 -7.48
CA ARG A 256 14.92 27.52 -6.40
C ARG A 256 14.90 26.79 -5.05
N PHE A 257 13.82 26.08 -4.77
CA PHE A 257 13.72 25.30 -3.55
C PHE A 257 14.74 24.16 -3.50
N LEU A 258 14.91 23.38 -4.59
CA LEU A 258 15.85 22.27 -4.64
C LEU A 258 17.32 22.76 -4.55
N GLN A 259 17.65 23.87 -5.18
CA GLN A 259 18.99 24.48 -5.03
C GLN A 259 19.24 24.86 -3.55
N TYR A 260 18.26 25.47 -2.89
CA TYR A 260 18.36 25.76 -1.48
C TYR A 260 18.46 24.50 -0.61
N ALA A 261 17.69 23.46 -0.92
CA ALA A 261 17.73 22.19 -0.21
C ALA A 261 19.11 21.52 -0.26
N ILE A 262 19.85 21.68 -1.39
CA ILE A 262 21.23 21.22 -1.51
C ILE A 262 22.12 21.97 -0.49
N THR A 263 22.00 23.30 -0.37
CA THR A 263 22.82 24.07 0.58
C THR A 263 22.53 23.76 2.03
N LYS A 264 21.35 23.19 2.31
CA LYS A 264 20.91 22.79 3.65
C LYS A 264 21.18 21.33 3.98
N ASN A 265 21.82 20.59 3.10
CA ASN A 265 22.00 19.13 3.22
C ASN A 265 20.69 18.34 3.38
N TRP A 266 19.61 18.84 2.75
CA TRP A 266 18.31 18.15 2.67
C TRP A 266 18.23 17.18 1.48
N VAL A 267 19.29 17.11 0.68
CA VAL A 267 19.41 16.25 -0.48
C VAL A 267 20.50 15.23 -0.22
N ASP A 268 20.21 13.96 -0.48
CA ASP A 268 21.23 12.92 -0.49
C ASP A 268 22.06 13.02 -1.77
N LEU A 269 23.28 13.50 -1.60
CA LEU A 269 24.22 13.66 -2.72
C LEU A 269 24.95 12.36 -3.08
N SER A 270 24.90 11.34 -2.23
CA SER A 270 25.61 10.06 -2.47
C SER A 270 25.12 9.35 -3.73
N VAL A 271 23.83 9.49 -4.05
CA VAL A 271 23.19 8.91 -5.24
C VAL A 271 23.61 9.60 -6.56
N LEU A 272 24.24 10.77 -6.49
CA LEU A 272 24.57 11.59 -7.66
C LEU A 272 25.96 11.29 -8.26
N ASN A 273 26.64 10.24 -7.77
CA ASN A 273 28.01 9.90 -8.19
C ASN A 273 28.95 11.15 -8.15
N VAL A 274 28.87 11.90 -7.07
CA VAL A 274 29.80 12.98 -6.76
C VAL A 274 31.01 12.33 -6.09
N GLY A 275 32.13 12.23 -6.82
CA GLY A 275 33.40 11.79 -6.22
C GLY A 275 33.95 12.86 -5.24
N GLU A 276 35.23 12.77 -4.90
CA GLU A 276 35.93 13.68 -3.96
C GLU A 276 36.12 15.11 -4.51
N ASN A 277 35.53 15.44 -5.65
CA ASN A 277 35.65 16.75 -6.28
C ASN A 277 34.73 17.77 -5.63
N TYR A 278 35.18 19.03 -5.61
CA TYR A 278 34.36 20.16 -5.22
C TYR A 278 33.38 20.52 -6.35
N TYR A 279 32.10 20.59 -6.01
CA TYR A 279 31.04 21.02 -6.93
C TYR A 279 30.32 22.24 -6.38
N SER A 280 30.01 23.18 -7.25
CA SER A 280 29.11 24.30 -6.93
C SER A 280 27.68 23.78 -6.70
N THR A 281 26.86 24.55 -6.00
CA THR A 281 25.43 24.22 -5.83
C THR A 281 24.70 24.07 -7.16
N GLU A 282 25.09 24.85 -8.16
CA GLU A 282 24.52 24.78 -9.50
C GLU A 282 24.86 23.45 -10.21
N GLU A 283 26.09 22.98 -10.10
CA GLU A 283 26.51 21.71 -10.68
C GLU A 283 25.83 20.53 -9.99
N LEU A 284 25.73 20.55 -8.66
CA LEU A 284 25.00 19.55 -7.89
C LEU A 284 23.52 19.52 -8.28
N TYR A 285 22.92 20.71 -8.44
CA TYR A 285 21.55 20.82 -8.88
C TYR A 285 21.34 20.23 -10.29
N LYS A 286 22.21 20.52 -11.24
CA LYS A 286 22.17 19.93 -12.60
C LYS A 286 22.25 18.41 -12.56
N LYS A 287 23.14 17.85 -11.71
CA LYS A 287 23.24 16.40 -11.49
C LYS A 287 21.95 15.84 -10.87
N LEU A 288 21.40 16.49 -9.86
CA LEU A 288 20.12 16.12 -9.22
C LEU A 288 18.98 16.06 -10.24
N ILE A 289 18.83 17.11 -11.06
CA ILE A 289 17.76 17.14 -12.07
C ILE A 289 17.98 16.06 -13.14
N LYS A 290 19.20 15.86 -13.59
CA LYS A 290 19.51 14.77 -14.54
C LYS A 290 19.15 13.41 -13.96
N TYR A 291 19.51 13.15 -12.71
CA TYR A 291 19.19 11.91 -12.01
C TYR A 291 17.66 11.72 -11.86
N GLY A 292 16.96 12.73 -11.35
CA GLY A 292 15.51 12.68 -11.18
C GLY A 292 14.75 12.49 -12.50
N LEU A 293 15.21 13.12 -13.60
CA LEU A 293 14.61 12.93 -14.92
C LEU A 293 14.82 11.52 -15.46
N ASN A 294 15.95 10.87 -15.14
CA ASN A 294 16.20 9.49 -15.50
C ASN A 294 15.29 8.51 -14.74
N LEU A 295 14.93 8.84 -13.49
CA LEU A 295 13.94 8.06 -12.74
C LEU A 295 12.56 8.05 -13.38
N LEU A 296 12.17 9.11 -14.09
CA LEU A 296 10.93 9.16 -14.88
C LEU A 296 10.95 8.27 -16.13
N GLU A 297 12.07 7.64 -16.45
CA GLU A 297 12.23 6.76 -17.62
C GLU A 297 12.18 5.28 -17.27
N LYS A 298 12.32 4.98 -15.99
CA LYS A 298 12.09 3.63 -15.44
C LYS A 298 10.60 3.37 -15.18
#